data_9bbf5bbcbc5384dcab2e1d90d4680150
#
_entry.id   9bbf5bbcbc5384dcab2e1d90d4680150
#
_cell.length_a   1.000
_cell.length_b   1.000
_cell.length_c   1.000
_cell.angle_alpha   90.00
_cell.angle_beta   90.00
_cell.angle_gamma   90.00
#
_symmetry.space_group_name_H-M   'P 1'
#
loop_
_entity.id
_entity.type
_entity.pdbx_description
1 polymer ?
#
loop_
_entity_poly.entity_id
_entity_poly.type
_entity_poly.pdbx_seq_one_letter_code
_entity_poly.pdbx_strand_id
1 'polypeptide(L)'
;MKYTNWKKIHEYCMAKPCAYETRPFGEYPICYRIAGKIFAQFTPKEDWFKITLKTTVDLNQLDEDIVFQMIDEAYEEVYHQLPEKQQARIPCIAAFSFIKTDGENSDFVSLCEKLDIALNNIIGVDKQKAKYDKLNQRDSIHDVIVIYKGNTPVGCGAYKLYDDETIELKRIYIEESTRGIGLSKELVRRLEADAQISGFRYVVLETGYKLSSAVELYKKMGYKQIPNYGSYVGNEESLCMSKKM
;
A
#
# COMPACT_ATOMS: atom_id res chain seq x y z
N MET A 1 33.81 14.44 -4.20
CA MET A 1 32.49 15.10 -4.44
C MET A 1 31.59 14.71 -3.32
N LYS A 2 30.97 15.63 -2.56
CA LYS A 2 29.96 15.25 -1.59
C LYS A 2 28.75 14.75 -2.36
N TYR A 3 28.34 13.52 -2.13
CA TYR A 3 27.15 12.95 -2.72
C TYR A 3 25.93 13.62 -2.06
N THR A 4 25.51 14.74 -2.64
CA THR A 4 24.44 15.59 -2.08
C THR A 4 23.06 15.23 -2.62
N ASN A 5 22.93 14.20 -3.47
CA ASN A 5 21.68 13.96 -4.20
C ASN A 5 21.00 12.64 -3.83
N TRP A 6 20.67 12.49 -2.51
CA TRP A 6 19.81 11.40 -2.05
C TRP A 6 18.50 11.31 -2.86
N LYS A 7 18.04 12.44 -3.42
CA LYS A 7 16.84 12.50 -4.26
C LYS A 7 16.99 11.63 -5.52
N LYS A 8 18.13 11.62 -6.17
CA LYS A 8 18.39 10.74 -7.32
C LYS A 8 18.38 9.27 -6.93
N ILE A 9 18.97 8.92 -5.77
CA ILE A 9 18.95 7.55 -5.25
C ILE A 9 17.51 7.12 -4.96
N HIS A 10 16.74 7.99 -4.30
CA HIS A 10 15.34 7.75 -4.03
C HIS A 10 14.55 7.51 -5.33
N GLU A 11 14.68 8.42 -6.29
CA GLU A 11 14.02 8.30 -7.60
C GLU A 11 14.43 7.01 -8.31
N TYR A 12 15.71 6.64 -8.27
CA TYR A 12 16.21 5.41 -8.88
C TYR A 12 15.66 4.15 -8.21
N CYS A 13 15.62 4.09 -6.88
CA CYS A 13 15.01 2.99 -6.14
C CYS A 13 13.50 2.88 -6.43
N MET A 14 12.80 4.02 -6.48
CA MET A 14 11.36 4.06 -6.73
C MET A 14 10.99 3.74 -8.17
N ALA A 15 11.92 3.90 -9.12
CA ALA A 15 11.73 3.49 -10.52
C ALA A 15 11.79 1.97 -10.74
N LYS A 16 12.29 1.19 -9.77
CA LYS A 16 12.29 -0.28 -9.88
C LYS A 16 10.86 -0.84 -9.89
N PRO A 17 10.58 -1.88 -10.68
CA PRO A 17 9.24 -2.46 -10.80
C PRO A 17 8.63 -2.80 -9.43
N CYS A 18 7.44 -2.27 -9.14
CA CYS A 18 6.72 -2.47 -7.88
C CYS A 18 7.49 -2.04 -6.61
N ALA A 19 8.50 -1.19 -6.73
CA ALA A 19 9.17 -0.62 -5.58
C ALA A 19 8.26 0.35 -4.83
N TYR A 20 8.41 0.40 -3.51
CA TYR A 20 7.76 1.36 -2.64
C TYR A 20 8.60 1.65 -1.40
N GLU A 21 8.48 2.86 -0.88
CA GLU A 21 9.17 3.31 0.32
C GLU A 21 8.42 2.86 1.58
N THR A 22 9.17 2.59 2.66
CA THR A 22 8.64 2.41 4.02
C THR A 22 9.60 3.00 5.05
N ARG A 23 9.10 3.31 6.25
CA ARG A 23 9.90 3.81 7.38
C ARG A 23 9.64 3.01 8.66
N PRO A 24 9.96 1.71 8.69
CA PRO A 24 9.58 0.81 9.79
C PRO A 24 10.32 1.09 11.10
N PHE A 25 11.35 1.93 11.08
CA PHE A 25 12.19 2.26 12.22
C PHE A 25 12.09 3.73 12.66
N GLY A 26 11.09 4.47 12.18
CA GLY A 26 10.92 5.91 12.39
C GLY A 26 11.34 6.72 11.16
N GLU A 27 11.81 7.96 11.35
CA GLU A 27 12.19 8.85 10.25
C GLU A 27 13.28 8.22 9.34
N TYR A 28 14.22 7.49 9.93
CA TYR A 28 15.33 6.81 9.26
C TYR A 28 15.57 5.42 9.86
N PRO A 29 16.15 4.48 9.09
CA PRO A 29 16.45 4.57 7.65
C PRO A 29 15.19 4.51 6.78
N ILE A 30 15.25 5.17 5.62
CA ILE A 30 14.30 4.99 4.55
C ILE A 30 14.55 3.60 3.93
N CYS A 31 13.51 2.77 3.86
CA CYS A 31 13.61 1.41 3.32
C CYS A 31 12.85 1.29 2.01
N TYR A 32 13.51 0.80 0.97
CA TYR A 32 12.91 0.49 -0.33
C TYR A 32 12.60 -1.00 -0.42
N ARG A 33 11.35 -1.31 -0.77
CA ARG A 33 10.85 -2.69 -0.76
C ARG A 33 10.24 -3.11 -2.09
N ILE A 34 10.32 -4.43 -2.33
CA ILE A 34 9.58 -5.15 -3.37
C ILE A 34 8.85 -6.33 -2.72
N ALA A 35 7.55 -6.45 -2.96
CA ALA A 35 6.73 -7.54 -2.42
C ALA A 35 6.85 -7.76 -0.89
N GLY A 36 7.17 -6.70 -0.12
CA GLY A 36 7.36 -6.73 1.32
C GLY A 36 8.80 -6.94 1.80
N LYS A 37 9.74 -7.30 0.92
CA LYS A 37 11.16 -7.47 1.25
C LYS A 37 11.94 -6.19 0.96
N ILE A 38 12.90 -5.85 1.84
CA ILE A 38 13.79 -4.69 1.67
C ILE A 38 14.89 -5.07 0.69
N PHE A 39 15.11 -4.25 -0.36
CA PHE A 39 16.26 -4.37 -1.24
C PHE A 39 17.31 -3.26 -1.02
N ALA A 40 16.89 -2.09 -0.50
CA ALA A 40 17.81 -1.02 -0.18
C ALA A 40 17.35 -0.26 1.08
N GLN A 41 18.31 0.29 1.83
CA GLN A 41 18.07 1.19 2.97
C GLN A 41 18.96 2.40 2.83
N PHE A 42 18.43 3.58 3.14
CA PHE A 42 19.14 4.84 3.04
C PHE A 42 18.94 5.71 4.28
N THR A 43 20.04 6.24 4.83
CA THR A 43 20.02 7.18 5.95
C THR A 43 20.69 8.48 5.53
N PRO A 44 19.92 9.53 5.16
CA PRO A 44 20.46 10.78 4.61
C PRO A 44 21.42 11.54 5.53
N LYS A 45 21.29 11.37 6.85
CA LYS A 45 22.09 12.09 7.84
C LYS A 45 23.55 11.64 7.94
N GLU A 46 23.82 10.41 7.55
CA GLU A 46 25.11 9.76 7.74
C GLU A 46 25.87 9.61 6.42
N ASP A 47 25.33 10.17 5.32
CA ASP A 47 25.91 10.09 3.97
C ASP A 47 26.35 8.65 3.60
N TRP A 48 25.65 7.63 4.14
CA TRP A 48 25.92 6.23 3.82
C TRP A 48 24.66 5.51 3.33
N PHE A 49 24.87 4.51 2.50
CA PHE A 49 23.83 3.73 1.86
C PHE A 49 23.99 2.25 2.20
N LYS A 50 22.96 1.63 2.76
CA LYS A 50 22.97 0.20 3.06
C LYS A 50 22.11 -0.54 2.04
N ILE A 51 22.75 -1.40 1.27
CA ILE A 51 22.08 -2.33 0.36
C ILE A 51 21.85 -3.66 1.08
N THR A 52 20.81 -4.40 0.72
CA THR A 52 20.38 -5.66 1.36
C THR A 52 21.47 -6.76 1.35
N LEU A 53 22.47 -6.65 0.49
CA LEU A 53 23.65 -7.54 0.41
C LEU A 53 24.63 -7.42 1.61
N LYS A 54 24.26 -6.81 2.71
CA LYS A 54 25.07 -6.61 3.92
C LYS A 54 26.28 -5.68 3.75
N THR A 55 26.39 -4.99 2.65
CA THR A 55 27.50 -4.02 2.43
C THR A 55 27.00 -2.63 2.78
N THR A 56 27.66 -1.98 3.72
CA THR A 56 27.51 -0.55 3.98
C THR A 56 28.45 0.18 3.02
N VAL A 57 27.88 1.08 2.23
CA VAL A 57 28.62 1.81 1.20
C VAL A 57 28.71 3.27 1.62
N ASP A 58 29.93 3.82 1.64
CA ASP A 58 30.13 5.26 1.77
C ASP A 58 29.94 5.93 0.42
N LEU A 59 28.82 6.62 0.27
CA LEU A 59 28.45 7.29 -0.98
C LEU A 59 29.42 8.42 -1.38
N ASN A 60 30.25 8.90 -0.45
CA ASN A 60 31.25 9.93 -0.76
C ASN A 60 32.45 9.37 -1.56
N GLN A 61 32.58 8.04 -1.63
CA GLN A 61 33.72 7.36 -2.25
C GLN A 61 33.35 6.64 -3.56
N LEU A 62 32.07 6.61 -3.95
CA LEU A 62 31.63 5.91 -5.15
C LEU A 62 31.01 6.84 -6.19
N ASP A 63 31.21 6.48 -7.44
CA ASP A 63 30.51 7.11 -8.56
C ASP A 63 29.03 6.71 -8.57
N GLU A 64 28.17 7.61 -9.06
CA GLU A 64 26.72 7.43 -9.12
C GLU A 64 26.33 6.14 -9.86
N ASP A 65 26.99 5.85 -10.98
CA ASP A 65 26.73 4.67 -11.79
C ASP A 65 27.01 3.37 -11.03
N ILE A 66 28.06 3.35 -10.20
CA ILE A 66 28.36 2.20 -9.35
C ILE A 66 27.26 2.00 -8.30
N VAL A 67 26.79 3.08 -7.68
CA VAL A 67 25.69 3.01 -6.71
C VAL A 67 24.41 2.48 -7.37
N PHE A 68 24.08 2.94 -8.56
CA PHE A 68 22.90 2.47 -9.30
C PHE A 68 23.04 1.00 -9.68
N GLN A 69 24.22 0.56 -10.13
CA GLN A 69 24.48 -0.85 -10.39
C GLN A 69 24.28 -1.71 -9.12
N MET A 70 24.79 -1.26 -7.97
CA MET A 70 24.59 -1.96 -6.69
C MET A 70 23.12 -2.04 -6.28
N ILE A 71 22.32 -1.02 -6.57
CA ILE A 71 20.87 -1.02 -6.34
C ILE A 71 20.21 -2.06 -7.26
N ASP A 72 20.61 -2.15 -8.52
CA ASP A 72 20.11 -3.12 -9.48
C ASP A 72 20.38 -4.55 -9.01
N GLU A 73 21.61 -4.83 -8.64
CA GLU A 73 22.02 -6.15 -8.13
C GLU A 73 21.24 -6.53 -6.87
N ALA A 74 21.07 -5.59 -5.94
CA ALA A 74 20.30 -5.83 -4.72
C ALA A 74 18.81 -6.05 -4.99
N TYR A 75 18.24 -5.31 -5.94
CA TYR A 75 16.86 -5.51 -6.38
C TYR A 75 16.67 -6.89 -7.02
N GLU A 76 17.52 -7.26 -7.96
CA GLU A 76 17.48 -8.55 -8.66
C GLU A 76 17.68 -9.71 -7.68
N GLU A 77 18.60 -9.60 -6.73
CA GLU A 77 18.76 -10.64 -5.71
C GLU A 77 17.49 -10.85 -4.90
N VAL A 78 16.87 -9.76 -4.43
CA VAL A 78 15.61 -9.85 -3.67
C VAL A 78 14.48 -10.36 -4.55
N TYR A 79 14.42 -9.96 -5.83
CA TYR A 79 13.44 -10.44 -6.79
C TYR A 79 13.54 -11.97 -6.97
N HIS A 80 14.73 -12.49 -7.18
CA HIS A 80 14.95 -13.94 -7.35
C HIS A 80 14.73 -14.76 -6.07
N GLN A 81 14.81 -14.14 -4.89
CA GLN A 81 14.44 -14.78 -3.62
C GLN A 81 12.92 -14.83 -3.36
N LEU A 82 12.11 -14.17 -4.18
CA LEU A 82 10.65 -14.25 -4.06
C LEU A 82 10.16 -15.60 -4.58
N PRO A 83 9.04 -16.13 -4.04
CA PRO A 83 8.37 -17.28 -4.64
C PRO A 83 8.01 -17.01 -6.12
N GLU A 84 8.15 -17.99 -7.00
CA GLU A 84 7.90 -17.87 -8.45
C GLU A 84 6.57 -17.17 -8.77
N LYS A 85 5.50 -17.54 -8.03
CA LYS A 85 4.19 -16.89 -8.16
C LYS A 85 4.20 -15.39 -7.89
N GLN A 86 5.10 -14.91 -7.05
CA GLN A 86 5.25 -13.47 -6.78
C GLN A 86 6.11 -12.83 -7.87
N GLN A 87 7.19 -13.47 -8.29
CA GLN A 87 8.01 -13.01 -9.40
C GLN A 87 7.17 -12.80 -10.68
N ALA A 88 6.34 -13.77 -11.04
CA ALA A 88 5.47 -13.70 -12.23
C ALA A 88 4.43 -12.54 -12.17
N ARG A 89 4.09 -12.05 -10.97
CA ARG A 89 3.13 -10.95 -10.81
C ARG A 89 3.75 -9.57 -10.93
N ILE A 90 5.03 -9.42 -10.64
CA ILE A 90 5.70 -8.12 -10.61
C ILE A 90 5.64 -7.42 -11.98
N PRO A 91 5.98 -8.06 -13.11
CA PRO A 91 5.84 -7.44 -14.42
C PRO A 91 4.38 -7.04 -14.73
N CYS A 92 3.42 -7.87 -14.30
CA CYS A 92 1.99 -7.55 -14.50
C CYS A 92 1.57 -6.32 -13.70
N ILE A 93 2.01 -6.19 -12.44
CA ILE A 93 1.68 -5.05 -11.57
C ILE A 93 2.42 -3.79 -12.03
N ALA A 94 3.65 -3.93 -12.53
CA ALA A 94 4.45 -2.81 -13.04
C ALA A 94 3.82 -2.10 -14.25
N ALA A 95 2.86 -2.73 -14.93
CA ALA A 95 2.07 -2.10 -15.99
C ALA A 95 0.99 -1.11 -15.48
N PHE A 96 0.86 -0.97 -14.16
CA PHE A 96 -0.11 -0.07 -13.51
C PHE A 96 0.63 1.02 -12.73
N SER A 97 0.10 2.23 -12.77
CA SER A 97 0.56 3.32 -11.92
C SER A 97 -0.33 3.46 -10.68
N PHE A 98 0.30 3.80 -9.55
CA PHE A 98 -0.37 4.04 -8.27
C PHE A 98 -0.17 5.51 -7.92
N ILE A 99 -1.21 6.30 -8.02
CA ILE A 99 -1.14 7.75 -7.86
C ILE A 99 -1.76 8.15 -6.53
N LYS A 100 -0.96 8.80 -5.68
CA LYS A 100 -1.45 9.39 -4.43
C LYS A 100 -2.26 10.64 -4.75
N THR A 101 -3.41 10.78 -4.11
CA THR A 101 -4.35 11.88 -4.27
C THR A 101 -5.19 12.04 -3.00
N ASP A 102 -6.31 12.73 -3.08
CA ASP A 102 -7.25 12.98 -1.98
C ASP A 102 -8.67 12.48 -2.30
N GLY A 103 -9.59 12.70 -1.35
CA GLY A 103 -10.99 12.29 -1.45
C GLY A 103 -11.81 13.03 -2.50
N GLU A 104 -11.34 14.16 -3.01
CA GLU A 104 -12.03 15.01 -4.01
C GLU A 104 -11.70 14.56 -5.46
N ASN A 105 -10.74 13.69 -5.64
CA ASN A 105 -10.34 13.19 -6.96
C ASN A 105 -11.52 12.53 -7.68
N SER A 106 -11.85 12.99 -8.89
CA SER A 106 -13.02 12.53 -9.66
C SER A 106 -12.98 11.04 -10.00
N ASP A 107 -11.79 10.49 -10.26
CA ASP A 107 -11.63 9.06 -10.57
C ASP A 107 -11.82 8.22 -9.30
N PHE A 108 -11.34 8.69 -8.14
CA PHE A 108 -11.62 8.06 -6.85
C PHE A 108 -13.12 8.04 -6.56
N VAL A 109 -13.80 9.16 -6.75
CA VAL A 109 -15.26 9.27 -6.57
C VAL A 109 -16.00 8.25 -7.45
N SER A 110 -15.67 8.20 -8.74
CA SER A 110 -16.28 7.26 -9.69
C SER A 110 -16.03 5.79 -9.31
N LEU A 111 -14.82 5.45 -8.85
CA LEU A 111 -14.49 4.09 -8.38
C LEU A 111 -15.22 3.74 -7.08
N CYS A 112 -15.46 4.70 -6.18
CA CYS A 112 -16.28 4.51 -5.00
C CYS A 112 -17.74 4.20 -5.35
N GLU A 113 -18.31 4.87 -6.36
CA GLU A 113 -19.66 4.58 -6.85
C GLU A 113 -19.77 3.15 -7.39
N LYS A 114 -18.76 2.70 -8.16
CA LYS A 114 -18.68 1.32 -8.63
C LYS A 114 -18.57 0.30 -7.49
N LEU A 115 -17.78 0.62 -6.46
CA LEU A 115 -17.72 -0.20 -5.24
C LEU A 115 -19.08 -0.31 -4.57
N ASP A 116 -19.79 0.80 -4.41
CA ASP A 116 -21.11 0.82 -3.77
C ASP A 116 -22.12 -0.02 -4.57
N ILE A 117 -22.10 0.06 -5.90
CA ILE A 117 -22.92 -0.80 -6.78
C ILE A 117 -22.56 -2.29 -6.57
N ALA A 118 -21.27 -2.63 -6.52
CA ALA A 118 -20.82 -4.00 -6.32
C ALA A 118 -21.24 -4.54 -4.93
N LEU A 119 -21.15 -3.71 -3.89
CA LEU A 119 -21.60 -4.06 -2.54
C LEU A 119 -23.13 -4.23 -2.46
N ASN A 120 -23.89 -3.35 -3.12
CA ASN A 120 -25.36 -3.46 -3.21
C ASN A 120 -25.79 -4.80 -3.80
N ASN A 121 -25.08 -5.29 -4.83
CA ASN A 121 -25.35 -6.57 -5.46
C ASN A 121 -25.09 -7.78 -4.53
N ILE A 122 -24.17 -7.66 -3.58
CA ILE A 122 -23.78 -8.74 -2.65
C ILE A 122 -24.61 -8.69 -1.36
N ILE A 123 -24.86 -7.51 -0.81
CA ILE A 123 -25.43 -7.30 0.52
C ILE A 123 -26.93 -6.98 0.43
N GLY A 124 -27.36 -6.37 -0.67
CA GLY A 124 -28.71 -5.83 -0.89
C GLY A 124 -28.82 -4.34 -0.61
N VAL A 125 -29.56 -3.63 -1.46
CA VAL A 125 -29.65 -2.14 -1.48
C VAL A 125 -30.19 -1.58 -0.15
N ASP A 126 -31.23 -2.17 0.41
CA ASP A 126 -31.88 -1.67 1.64
C ASP A 126 -30.94 -1.78 2.85
N LYS A 127 -30.19 -2.86 2.94
CA LYS A 127 -29.20 -3.08 4.01
C LYS A 127 -28.00 -2.14 3.88
N GLN A 128 -27.55 -1.90 2.66
CA GLN A 128 -26.44 -0.99 2.38
C GLN A 128 -26.81 0.44 2.80
N LYS A 129 -27.95 0.96 2.37
CA LYS A 129 -28.43 2.29 2.74
C LYS A 129 -28.63 2.45 4.24
N ALA A 130 -29.29 1.49 4.90
CA ALA A 130 -29.62 1.60 6.32
C ALA A 130 -28.38 1.57 7.24
N LYS A 131 -27.34 0.80 6.86
CA LYS A 131 -26.20 0.51 7.75
C LYS A 131 -24.91 1.20 7.36
N TYR A 132 -24.66 1.42 6.08
CA TYR A 132 -23.32 1.78 5.59
C TYR A 132 -23.21 3.17 4.94
N ASP A 133 -24.29 3.82 4.47
CA ASP A 133 -24.20 5.13 3.82
C ASP A 133 -23.55 6.20 4.71
N LYS A 134 -23.87 6.22 6.00
CA LYS A 134 -23.23 7.13 6.97
C LYS A 134 -21.78 6.78 7.27
N LEU A 135 -21.40 5.49 7.19
CA LEU A 135 -20.06 4.98 7.48
C LEU A 135 -19.13 5.08 6.28
N ASN A 136 -19.72 5.23 5.11
CA ASN A 136 -19.03 5.33 3.83
C ASN A 136 -18.84 6.78 3.35
N GLN A 137 -19.15 7.77 4.20
CA GLN A 137 -18.92 9.18 3.91
C GLN A 137 -17.43 9.42 3.62
N ARG A 138 -17.16 10.30 2.64
CA ARG A 138 -15.81 10.61 2.15
C ARG A 138 -15.19 11.82 2.85
N ASP A 139 -15.97 12.56 3.62
CA ASP A 139 -15.61 13.86 4.20
C ASP A 139 -14.37 13.85 5.12
N SER A 140 -13.97 12.67 5.59
CA SER A 140 -12.78 12.48 6.42
C SER A 140 -11.65 11.70 5.73
N ILE A 141 -11.76 11.49 4.39
CA ILE A 141 -10.77 10.74 3.62
C ILE A 141 -9.87 11.75 2.90
N HIS A 142 -8.60 11.79 3.30
CA HIS A 142 -7.60 12.68 2.70
C HIS A 142 -6.49 11.92 1.98
N ASP A 143 -6.19 10.69 2.40
CA ASP A 143 -5.09 9.89 1.85
C ASP A 143 -5.65 8.76 0.99
N VAL A 144 -5.52 8.95 -0.31
CA VAL A 144 -6.08 8.08 -1.35
C VAL A 144 -4.99 7.62 -2.30
N ILE A 145 -5.09 6.39 -2.77
CA ILE A 145 -4.34 5.90 -3.93
C ILE A 145 -5.32 5.45 -4.99
N VAL A 146 -5.18 5.98 -6.20
CA VAL A 146 -5.89 5.53 -7.41
C VAL A 146 -4.92 4.73 -8.28
N ILE A 147 -5.37 3.59 -8.79
CA ILE A 147 -4.62 2.72 -9.70
C ILE A 147 -5.07 2.97 -11.12
N TYR A 148 -4.11 3.18 -12.01
CA TYR A 148 -4.38 3.38 -13.43
C TYR A 148 -3.72 2.30 -14.29
N LYS A 149 -4.40 1.91 -15.36
CA LYS A 149 -3.83 1.19 -16.50
C LYS A 149 -3.77 2.16 -17.68
N GLY A 150 -2.57 2.67 -17.98
CA GLY A 150 -2.46 3.86 -18.84
C GLY A 150 -3.19 5.04 -18.20
N ASN A 151 -4.18 5.60 -18.88
CA ASN A 151 -5.02 6.71 -18.37
C ASN A 151 -6.37 6.24 -17.78
N THR A 152 -6.62 4.94 -17.70
CA THR A 152 -7.91 4.41 -17.24
C THR A 152 -7.82 4.06 -15.74
N PRO A 153 -8.65 4.67 -14.85
CA PRO A 153 -8.71 4.30 -13.45
C PRO A 153 -9.34 2.91 -13.29
N VAL A 154 -8.65 2.00 -12.59
CA VAL A 154 -9.04 0.59 -12.44
C VAL A 154 -9.10 0.10 -11.01
N GLY A 155 -8.76 0.93 -10.05
CA GLY A 155 -8.86 0.58 -8.64
C GLY A 155 -8.54 1.76 -7.75
N CYS A 156 -8.99 1.70 -6.50
CA CYS A 156 -8.71 2.71 -5.50
C CYS A 156 -8.66 2.11 -4.11
N GLY A 157 -8.09 2.88 -3.20
CA GLY A 157 -8.13 2.64 -1.78
C GLY A 157 -7.73 3.88 -1.02
N ALA A 158 -8.14 3.94 0.23
CA ALA A 158 -7.91 5.09 1.08
C ALA A 158 -7.71 4.67 2.53
N TYR A 159 -7.25 5.60 3.34
CA TYR A 159 -7.37 5.51 4.78
C TYR A 159 -7.81 6.84 5.38
N LYS A 160 -8.34 6.76 6.57
CA LYS A 160 -8.63 7.91 7.43
C LYS A 160 -8.02 7.70 8.82
N LEU A 161 -7.91 8.77 9.58
CA LEU A 161 -7.50 8.70 10.98
C LEU A 161 -8.54 7.93 11.80
N TYR A 162 -8.06 7.00 12.62
CA TYR A 162 -8.88 6.33 13.64
C TYR A 162 -8.55 6.87 15.04
N ASP A 163 -7.27 6.96 15.37
CA ASP A 163 -6.70 7.61 16.54
C ASP A 163 -5.27 8.12 16.24
N ASP A 164 -4.55 8.60 17.25
CA ASP A 164 -3.22 9.21 17.09
C ASP A 164 -2.15 8.27 16.54
N GLU A 165 -2.32 6.94 16.66
CA GLU A 165 -1.36 5.93 16.20
C GLU A 165 -1.95 4.97 15.16
N THR A 166 -3.24 5.09 14.86
CA THR A 166 -3.99 4.10 14.08
C THR A 166 -4.72 4.75 12.91
N ILE A 167 -4.63 4.12 11.74
CA ILE A 167 -5.46 4.47 10.58
C ILE A 167 -6.56 3.41 10.36
N GLU A 168 -7.65 3.81 9.73
CA GLU A 168 -8.67 2.89 9.23
C GLU A 168 -8.64 2.83 7.71
N LEU A 169 -8.35 1.64 7.13
CA LEU A 169 -8.45 1.41 5.69
C LEU A 169 -9.89 1.48 5.22
N LYS A 170 -10.10 2.19 4.11
CA LYS A 170 -11.43 2.42 3.53
C LYS A 170 -11.40 2.30 2.00
N ARG A 171 -12.54 2.01 1.41
CA ARG A 171 -12.77 2.12 -0.04
C ARG A 171 -11.81 1.31 -0.91
N ILE A 172 -11.39 0.13 -0.46
CA ILE A 172 -10.53 -0.77 -1.26
C ILE A 172 -11.36 -1.40 -2.37
N TYR A 173 -11.06 -1.03 -3.60
CA TYR A 173 -11.75 -1.52 -4.79
C TYR A 173 -10.78 -1.79 -5.94
N ILE A 174 -11.02 -2.86 -6.68
CA ILE A 174 -10.33 -3.19 -7.93
C ILE A 174 -11.37 -3.61 -8.95
N GLU A 175 -11.33 -3.01 -10.12
CA GLU A 175 -12.17 -3.37 -11.26
C GLU A 175 -12.05 -4.87 -11.59
N GLU A 176 -13.19 -5.49 -11.85
CA GLU A 176 -13.27 -6.94 -12.02
C GLU A 176 -12.33 -7.47 -13.09
N SER A 177 -12.23 -6.76 -14.22
CA SER A 177 -11.35 -7.08 -15.35
C SER A 177 -9.86 -7.10 -15.03
N THR A 178 -9.45 -6.48 -13.91
CA THR A 178 -8.03 -6.37 -13.49
C THR A 178 -7.72 -7.13 -12.21
N ARG A 179 -8.67 -7.92 -11.70
CA ARG A 179 -8.46 -8.77 -10.50
C ARG A 179 -7.54 -9.96 -10.80
N GLY A 180 -7.09 -10.61 -9.74
CA GLY A 180 -6.31 -11.87 -9.81
C GLY A 180 -4.80 -11.70 -9.92
N ILE A 181 -4.29 -10.57 -10.39
CA ILE A 181 -2.85 -10.31 -10.56
C ILE A 181 -2.16 -9.76 -9.30
N GLY A 182 -2.91 -9.43 -8.24
CA GLY A 182 -2.36 -9.01 -6.95
C GLY A 182 -2.45 -7.52 -6.66
N LEU A 183 -3.16 -6.73 -7.48
CA LEU A 183 -3.30 -5.27 -7.30
C LEU A 183 -3.85 -4.88 -5.93
N SER A 184 -4.86 -5.60 -5.39
CA SER A 184 -5.41 -5.30 -4.06
C SER A 184 -4.35 -5.42 -2.97
N LYS A 185 -3.48 -6.44 -3.05
CA LYS A 185 -2.40 -6.64 -2.08
C LYS A 185 -1.35 -5.55 -2.17
N GLU A 186 -1.01 -5.13 -3.38
CA GLU A 186 -0.04 -4.06 -3.62
C GLU A 186 -0.60 -2.70 -3.18
N LEU A 187 -1.88 -2.43 -3.47
CA LEU A 187 -2.57 -1.22 -3.02
C LEU A 187 -2.54 -1.09 -1.50
N VAL A 188 -2.95 -2.14 -0.78
CA VAL A 188 -2.96 -2.12 0.69
C VAL A 188 -1.54 -1.94 1.25
N ARG A 189 -0.51 -2.57 0.68
CA ARG A 189 0.89 -2.34 1.09
C ARG A 189 1.32 -0.89 0.94
N ARG A 190 0.92 -0.24 -0.15
CA ARG A 190 1.27 1.17 -0.41
C ARG A 190 0.55 2.11 0.55
N LEU A 191 -0.72 1.84 0.87
CA LEU A 191 -1.46 2.59 1.88
C LEU A 191 -0.84 2.40 3.28
N GLU A 192 -0.49 1.16 3.66
CA GLU A 192 0.24 0.88 4.91
C GLU A 192 1.60 1.61 4.95
N ALA A 193 2.34 1.59 3.85
CA ALA A 193 3.63 2.27 3.75
C ALA A 193 3.49 3.79 3.89
N ASP A 194 2.49 4.38 3.23
CA ASP A 194 2.19 5.80 3.32
C ASP A 194 1.79 6.22 4.75
N ALA A 195 0.95 5.42 5.41
CA ALA A 195 0.59 5.63 6.81
C ALA A 195 1.80 5.51 7.74
N GLN A 196 2.72 4.55 7.51
CA GLN A 196 3.96 4.44 8.29
C GLN A 196 4.87 5.67 8.11
N ILE A 197 4.98 6.19 6.89
CA ILE A 197 5.73 7.42 6.60
C ILE A 197 5.14 8.59 7.37
N SER A 198 3.82 8.63 7.51
CA SER A 198 3.08 9.64 8.29
C SER A 198 3.14 9.41 9.82
N GLY A 199 3.81 8.34 10.29
CA GLY A 199 4.07 8.08 11.71
C GLY A 199 3.09 7.11 12.38
N PHE A 200 2.09 6.59 11.65
CA PHE A 200 1.15 5.62 12.20
C PHE A 200 1.77 4.23 12.38
N ARG A 201 1.33 3.52 13.41
CA ARG A 201 1.87 2.21 13.80
C ARG A 201 0.89 1.06 13.61
N TYR A 202 -0.41 1.37 13.63
CA TYR A 202 -1.47 0.39 13.57
C TYR A 202 -2.43 0.70 12.45
N VAL A 203 -3.05 -0.34 11.94
CA VAL A 203 -4.11 -0.24 10.95
C VAL A 203 -5.28 -1.12 11.37
N VAL A 204 -6.48 -0.56 11.30
CA VAL A 204 -7.73 -1.27 11.45
C VAL A 204 -8.51 -1.22 10.14
N LEU A 205 -9.44 -2.12 9.98
CA LEU A 205 -10.41 -2.12 8.90
C LEU A 205 -11.68 -2.86 9.30
N GLU A 206 -12.75 -2.56 8.61
CA GLU A 206 -13.96 -3.37 8.62
C GLU A 206 -14.24 -3.92 7.22
N THR A 207 -14.74 -5.14 7.18
CA THR A 207 -15.25 -5.81 5.97
C THR A 207 -16.43 -6.70 6.34
N GLY A 208 -17.28 -7.02 5.36
CA GLY A 208 -18.39 -7.94 5.60
C GLY A 208 -17.94 -9.40 5.59
N TYR A 209 -18.48 -10.25 6.46
CA TYR A 209 -18.25 -11.71 6.43
C TYR A 209 -18.53 -12.35 5.07
N LYS A 210 -19.49 -11.80 4.32
CA LYS A 210 -19.85 -12.27 2.97
C LYS A 210 -18.79 -11.97 1.91
N LEU A 211 -17.88 -11.05 2.18
CA LEU A 211 -16.79 -10.66 1.28
C LEU A 211 -15.57 -11.57 1.48
N SER A 212 -15.75 -12.86 1.25
CA SER A 212 -14.74 -13.90 1.53
C SER A 212 -13.36 -13.60 0.91
N SER A 213 -13.33 -13.09 -0.30
CA SER A 213 -12.07 -12.71 -0.99
C SER A 213 -11.32 -11.59 -0.26
N ALA A 214 -12.03 -10.60 0.29
CA ALA A 214 -11.44 -9.52 1.06
C ALA A 214 -10.95 -10.03 2.42
N VAL A 215 -11.73 -10.84 3.11
CA VAL A 215 -11.33 -11.47 4.38
C VAL A 215 -10.06 -12.30 4.20
N GLU A 216 -9.98 -13.11 3.15
CA GLU A 216 -8.77 -13.90 2.85
C GLU A 216 -7.57 -13.03 2.49
N LEU A 217 -7.78 -11.94 1.74
CA LEU A 217 -6.72 -10.98 1.42
C LEU A 217 -6.09 -10.46 2.71
N TYR A 218 -6.90 -9.92 3.62
CA TYR A 218 -6.41 -9.32 4.86
C TYR A 218 -5.75 -10.36 5.78
N LYS A 219 -6.32 -11.55 5.91
CA LYS A 219 -5.67 -12.66 6.66
C LYS A 219 -4.30 -12.98 6.09
N LYS A 220 -4.16 -13.12 4.76
CA LYS A 220 -2.87 -13.37 4.07
C LYS A 220 -1.87 -12.20 4.19
N MET A 221 -2.34 -11.00 4.53
CA MET A 221 -1.51 -9.83 4.80
C MET A 221 -1.16 -9.66 6.28
N GLY A 222 -1.58 -10.57 7.14
CA GLY A 222 -1.24 -10.59 8.56
C GLY A 222 -2.22 -9.86 9.47
N TYR A 223 -3.37 -9.45 8.94
CA TYR A 223 -4.45 -8.90 9.77
C TYR A 223 -5.08 -9.98 10.63
N LYS A 224 -5.38 -9.62 11.87
CA LYS A 224 -6.05 -10.47 12.86
C LYS A 224 -7.44 -9.89 13.14
N GLN A 225 -8.40 -10.77 13.35
CA GLN A 225 -9.73 -10.36 13.76
C GLN A 225 -9.68 -9.73 15.16
N ILE A 226 -10.43 -8.66 15.33
CA ILE A 226 -10.64 -7.96 16.61
C ILE A 226 -12.14 -7.81 16.88
N PRO A 227 -12.55 -7.48 18.12
CA PRO A 227 -13.92 -7.08 18.39
C PRO A 227 -14.35 -5.91 17.50
N ASN A 228 -15.62 -5.89 17.12
CA ASN A 228 -16.17 -4.77 16.34
C ASN A 228 -16.04 -3.47 17.12
N TYR A 229 -15.61 -2.41 16.45
CA TYR A 229 -15.33 -1.11 17.05
C TYR A 229 -16.23 0.00 16.48
N GLY A 230 -16.29 1.14 17.17
CA GLY A 230 -17.00 2.33 16.72
C GLY A 230 -18.46 2.02 16.33
N SER A 231 -18.85 2.45 15.15
CA SER A 231 -20.18 2.25 14.62
C SER A 231 -20.47 0.83 14.14
N TYR A 232 -19.50 -0.07 14.20
CA TYR A 232 -19.67 -1.49 13.85
C TYR A 232 -20.04 -2.37 15.04
N VAL A 233 -20.00 -1.83 16.28
CA VAL A 233 -20.41 -2.55 17.49
C VAL A 233 -21.85 -3.02 17.34
N GLY A 234 -22.09 -4.31 17.62
CA GLY A 234 -23.43 -4.92 17.49
C GLY A 234 -23.83 -5.28 16.06
N ASN A 235 -23.00 -5.03 15.05
CA ASN A 235 -23.26 -5.47 13.68
C ASN A 235 -22.65 -6.86 13.44
N GLU A 236 -23.47 -7.90 13.47
CA GLU A 236 -23.05 -9.28 13.28
C GLU A 236 -22.57 -9.61 11.84
N GLU A 237 -22.91 -8.77 10.85
CA GLU A 237 -22.44 -8.93 9.47
C GLU A 237 -21.06 -8.30 9.23
N SER A 238 -20.56 -7.48 10.18
CA SER A 238 -19.25 -6.83 10.11
C SER A 238 -18.15 -7.67 10.74
N LEU A 239 -17.01 -7.72 10.09
CA LEU A 239 -15.78 -8.31 10.55
C LEU A 239 -14.71 -7.23 10.66
N CYS A 240 -14.34 -6.87 11.88
CA CYS A 240 -13.24 -5.91 12.11
C CYS A 240 -11.91 -6.65 12.25
N MET A 241 -10.88 -6.08 11.67
CA MET A 241 -9.53 -6.65 11.71
C MET A 241 -8.49 -5.56 11.99
N SER A 242 -7.36 -5.95 12.56
CA SER A 242 -6.23 -5.06 12.81
C SER A 242 -4.89 -5.71 12.48
N LYS A 243 -3.90 -4.85 12.27
CA LYS A 243 -2.50 -5.22 12.07
C LYS A 243 -1.59 -4.15 12.66
N LYS A 244 -0.47 -4.56 13.28
CA LYS A 244 0.66 -3.67 13.55
C LYS A 244 1.50 -3.59 12.27
N MET A 245 1.75 -2.39 11.80
CA MET A 245 2.53 -2.12 10.60
C MET A 245 4.04 -2.17 10.86
#